data_b98cc2a283cb747a88a0fba69a094b9a
#
_entry.id   b98cc2a283cb747a88a0fba69a094b9a
#
_cell.length_a   1.000
_cell.length_b   1.000
_cell.length_c   1.000
_cell.angle_alpha   90.00
_cell.angle_beta   90.00
_cell.angle_gamma   90.00
#
_symmetry.space_group_name_H-M   'P 1'
#
loop_
_entity.id
_entity.type
_entity.pdbx_description
1 polymer ?
#
loop_
_entity_poly.entity_id
_entity_poly.type
_entity_poly.pdbx_seq_one_letter_code
_entity_poly.pdbx_strand_id
1 'polypeptide(L)'
;MATRRQPLIVGWLIPGLCAATLVVAVALAAFMALWFNAPQTDIRALLQDSYLWHVLRFSFWQAFLSAALSVFPAIFLARALYRRRFPGRVALLRLCAMTLVLPVLVAVFGILTVYGREGWLASLCDRLGIEWAFSPYGLKGILLAHVFFNMPMATRLLLQALENIPSEQRQVAAQLGMQGWNFFRFVEWPWLRRQILPAAALIFMLCFASFATVLSLGGGPQATTIELAIFQALSYDYDPARAALLALVQMVCCLGLVLMSQRLSKAIAPGISQMQGWRDPQDNLRRKLCDGVLITLALLLLLPPLLAVIIDGMNSGFSSVLSQPILWQALFTSLRIAVGAGLICIAITMMLLWSSRELRLRNRAFAGQALELSGMLILAMPGIVLATGFFLLLNNTVGLPQSADGIVIFTNALMAIPYALKVLENPMLDVAERYNKLCQSLNINGLNRLRYIELRALKRPLAQALAFACVLSIGDFGVVALFGNDDFRTLPFYLYQQIGSYRSQDGAVTALILLILCFALFTLIEKLPGRHSQNHSGCGKAASE
;
A
#
# COMPACT_ATOMS: atom_id res chain seq x y z
N MET A 1 -44.51 7.69 -1.16
CA MET A 1 -44.16 8.60 -2.29
C MET A 1 -43.42 7.79 -3.35
N ALA A 2 -44.02 7.60 -4.52
CA ALA A 2 -43.41 6.85 -5.61
C ALA A 2 -42.17 7.61 -6.11
N THR A 3 -41.00 7.05 -5.93
CA THR A 3 -39.74 7.56 -6.48
C THR A 3 -39.83 7.43 -8.00
N ARG A 4 -40.08 8.54 -8.69
CA ARG A 4 -40.05 8.61 -10.14
C ARG A 4 -38.65 8.14 -10.62
N ARG A 5 -38.60 6.97 -11.26
CA ARG A 5 -37.36 6.42 -11.82
C ARG A 5 -36.87 7.40 -12.90
N GLN A 6 -35.77 8.05 -12.65
CA GLN A 6 -35.15 8.92 -13.65
C GLN A 6 -34.64 8.08 -14.83
N PRO A 7 -34.83 8.52 -16.08
CA PRO A 7 -34.30 7.83 -17.25
C PRO A 7 -32.77 7.80 -17.20
N LEU A 8 -32.20 6.67 -17.54
CA LEU A 8 -30.75 6.48 -17.65
C LEU A 8 -30.28 7.21 -18.91
N ILE A 9 -29.51 8.27 -18.76
CA ILE A 9 -28.86 8.91 -19.90
C ILE A 9 -27.60 8.10 -20.17
N VAL A 10 -27.59 7.33 -21.25
CA VAL A 10 -26.49 6.41 -21.64
C VAL A 10 -25.14 7.15 -21.73
N GLY A 11 -25.13 8.42 -22.14
CA GLY A 11 -23.90 9.24 -22.22
C GLY A 11 -23.15 9.38 -20.88
N TRP A 12 -23.80 9.21 -19.74
CA TRP A 12 -23.13 9.30 -18.44
C TRP A 12 -22.45 8.00 -18.00
N LEU A 13 -22.71 6.90 -18.70
CA LEU A 13 -22.04 5.62 -18.49
C LEU A 13 -20.78 5.46 -19.35
N ILE A 14 -20.68 6.24 -20.44
CA ILE A 14 -19.56 6.14 -21.39
C ILE A 14 -18.20 6.25 -20.68
N PRO A 15 -17.93 7.26 -19.82
CA PRO A 15 -16.61 7.39 -19.19
C PRO A 15 -16.22 6.15 -18.39
N GLY A 16 -17.12 5.63 -17.55
CA GLY A 16 -16.83 4.44 -16.75
C GLY A 16 -16.70 3.18 -17.60
N LEU A 17 -17.48 3.03 -18.66
CA LEU A 17 -17.35 1.91 -19.58
C LEU A 17 -16.02 1.98 -20.34
N CYS A 18 -15.61 3.17 -20.82
CA CYS A 18 -14.30 3.36 -21.46
C CYS A 18 -13.16 3.03 -20.49
N ALA A 19 -13.24 3.51 -19.26
CA ALA A 19 -12.23 3.21 -18.24
C ALA A 19 -12.19 1.71 -17.91
N ALA A 20 -13.34 1.07 -17.71
CA ALA A 20 -13.43 -0.35 -17.44
C ALA A 20 -12.90 -1.21 -18.60
N THR A 21 -13.31 -0.87 -19.85
CA THR A 21 -12.80 -1.56 -21.04
C THR A 21 -11.30 -1.38 -21.22
N LEU A 22 -10.76 -0.18 -20.95
CA LEU A 22 -9.33 0.06 -20.98
C LEU A 22 -8.59 -0.83 -20.00
N VAL A 23 -9.00 -0.84 -18.72
CA VAL A 23 -8.37 -1.64 -17.67
C VAL A 23 -8.43 -3.13 -17.99
N VAL A 24 -9.60 -3.63 -18.40
CA VAL A 24 -9.79 -5.04 -18.76
C VAL A 24 -9.01 -5.40 -20.02
N ALA A 25 -9.02 -4.56 -21.05
CA ALA A 25 -8.29 -4.81 -22.29
C ALA A 25 -6.78 -4.86 -22.06
N VAL A 26 -6.25 -3.98 -21.21
CA VAL A 26 -4.83 -3.97 -20.85
C VAL A 26 -4.46 -5.21 -20.05
N ALA A 27 -5.26 -5.60 -19.07
CA ALA A 27 -5.04 -6.83 -18.30
C ALA A 27 -5.09 -8.07 -19.21
N LEU A 28 -6.04 -8.12 -20.14
CA LEU A 28 -6.14 -9.19 -21.12
C LEU A 28 -4.96 -9.19 -22.12
N ALA A 29 -4.52 -8.03 -22.58
CA ALA A 29 -3.36 -7.92 -23.48
C ALA A 29 -2.08 -8.43 -22.81
N ALA A 30 -1.84 -8.05 -21.55
CA ALA A 30 -0.71 -8.56 -20.77
C ALA A 30 -0.83 -10.08 -20.55
N PHE A 31 -2.03 -10.57 -20.19
CA PHE A 31 -2.28 -12.00 -20.06
C PHE A 31 -2.02 -12.78 -21.36
N MET A 32 -2.53 -12.29 -22.50
CA MET A 32 -2.34 -12.93 -23.80
C MET A 32 -0.87 -12.92 -24.21
N ALA A 33 -0.14 -11.82 -23.95
CA ALA A 33 1.30 -11.77 -24.18
C ALA A 33 2.05 -12.85 -23.39
N LEU A 34 1.71 -13.03 -22.09
CA LEU A 34 2.26 -14.08 -21.26
C LEU A 34 1.88 -15.48 -21.77
N TRP A 35 0.62 -15.68 -22.14
CA TRP A 35 0.13 -16.97 -22.61
C TRP A 35 0.80 -17.43 -23.90
N PHE A 36 0.94 -16.54 -24.90
CA PHE A 36 1.55 -16.88 -26.19
C PHE A 36 3.07 -17.03 -26.13
N ASN A 37 3.73 -16.38 -25.19
CA ASN A 37 5.18 -16.50 -25.00
C ASN A 37 5.56 -17.62 -24.01
N ALA A 38 4.58 -18.15 -23.24
CA ALA A 38 4.85 -19.29 -22.37
C ALA A 38 5.23 -20.53 -23.19
N PRO A 39 6.20 -21.32 -22.77
CA PRO A 39 6.58 -22.53 -23.48
C PRO A 39 5.38 -23.48 -23.53
N GLN A 40 5.15 -24.11 -24.71
CA GLN A 40 4.17 -25.17 -24.87
C GLN A 40 4.68 -26.46 -24.21
N THR A 41 5.13 -26.36 -22.98
CA THR A 41 5.67 -27.49 -22.21
C THR A 41 4.52 -28.32 -21.65
N ASP A 42 4.69 -29.60 -21.64
CA ASP A 42 3.77 -30.52 -20.97
C ASP A 42 3.56 -30.06 -19.51
N ILE A 43 2.31 -29.86 -19.12
CA ILE A 43 1.94 -29.51 -17.74
C ILE A 43 2.57 -30.51 -16.74
N ARG A 44 2.81 -31.75 -17.17
CA ARG A 44 3.50 -32.76 -16.37
C ARG A 44 4.97 -32.43 -16.12
N ALA A 45 5.70 -31.92 -17.11
CA ALA A 45 7.09 -31.51 -16.95
C ALA A 45 7.19 -30.32 -15.97
N LEU A 46 6.26 -29.40 -16.04
CA LEU A 46 6.12 -28.27 -15.09
C LEU A 46 5.86 -28.72 -13.66
N LEU A 47 4.95 -29.69 -13.47
CA LEU A 47 4.66 -30.22 -12.14
C LEU A 47 5.82 -31.04 -11.55
N GLN A 48 6.78 -31.47 -12.39
CA GLN A 48 7.99 -32.17 -11.97
C GLN A 48 9.19 -31.24 -11.73
N ASP A 49 9.09 -29.95 -12.08
CA ASP A 49 10.18 -28.99 -11.84
C ASP A 49 10.36 -28.73 -10.34
N SER A 50 11.42 -29.27 -9.78
CA SER A 50 11.78 -29.11 -8.37
C SER A 50 12.05 -27.65 -7.99
N TYR A 51 12.58 -26.84 -8.92
CA TYR A 51 12.84 -25.42 -8.71
C TYR A 51 11.53 -24.63 -8.58
N LEU A 52 10.55 -24.87 -9.45
CA LEU A 52 9.25 -24.22 -9.38
C LEU A 52 8.56 -24.49 -8.03
N TRP A 53 8.59 -25.74 -7.58
CA TRP A 53 8.02 -26.12 -6.28
C TRP A 53 8.75 -25.48 -5.10
N HIS A 54 10.07 -25.37 -5.17
CA HIS A 54 10.86 -24.67 -4.15
C HIS A 54 10.46 -23.19 -4.07
N VAL A 55 10.40 -22.50 -5.19
CA VAL A 55 10.04 -21.07 -5.28
C VAL A 55 8.60 -20.82 -4.82
N LEU A 56 7.65 -21.68 -5.24
CA LEU A 56 6.26 -21.62 -4.77
C LEU A 56 6.17 -21.81 -3.26
N ARG A 57 6.75 -22.90 -2.76
CA ARG A 57 6.72 -23.21 -1.32
C ARG A 57 7.36 -22.09 -0.49
N PHE A 58 8.48 -21.55 -0.93
CA PHE A 58 9.14 -20.43 -0.24
C PHE A 58 8.27 -19.18 -0.26
N SER A 59 7.64 -18.84 -1.41
CA SER A 59 6.76 -17.67 -1.53
C SER A 59 5.57 -17.75 -0.58
N PHE A 60 4.90 -18.90 -0.51
CA PHE A 60 3.79 -19.12 0.42
C PHE A 60 4.25 -19.10 1.89
N TRP A 61 5.35 -19.78 2.18
CA TRP A 61 5.88 -19.92 3.54
C TRP A 61 6.32 -18.57 4.14
N GLN A 62 7.11 -17.78 3.39
CA GLN A 62 7.54 -16.48 3.84
C GLN A 62 6.35 -15.51 4.02
N ALA A 63 5.36 -15.53 3.09
CA ALA A 63 4.17 -14.70 3.20
C ALA A 63 3.31 -15.06 4.42
N PHE A 64 3.16 -16.37 4.69
CA PHE A 64 2.44 -16.86 5.86
C PHE A 64 3.12 -16.44 7.17
N LEU A 65 4.43 -16.68 7.27
CA LEU A 65 5.20 -16.26 8.45
C LEU A 65 5.16 -14.75 8.65
N SER A 66 5.31 -13.98 7.57
CA SER A 66 5.26 -12.51 7.62
C SER A 66 3.90 -12.02 8.11
N ALA A 67 2.80 -12.60 7.61
CA ALA A 67 1.45 -12.25 8.05
C ALA A 67 1.24 -12.63 9.53
N ALA A 68 1.65 -13.81 9.95
CA ALA A 68 1.53 -14.25 11.34
C ALA A 68 2.33 -13.37 12.30
N LEU A 69 3.62 -13.11 11.97
CA LEU A 69 4.51 -12.27 12.80
C LEU A 69 4.11 -10.79 12.81
N SER A 70 3.38 -10.32 11.80
CA SER A 70 2.86 -8.94 11.78
C SER A 70 1.55 -8.81 12.54
N VAL A 71 0.61 -9.72 12.33
CA VAL A 71 -0.75 -9.62 12.89
C VAL A 71 -0.80 -10.02 14.35
N PHE A 72 -0.07 -11.07 14.75
CA PHE A 72 -0.11 -11.54 16.13
C PHE A 72 0.34 -10.47 17.15
N PRO A 73 1.51 -9.82 17.03
CA PRO A 73 1.89 -8.74 17.94
C PRO A 73 1.01 -7.49 17.78
N ALA A 74 0.48 -7.24 16.57
CA ALA A 74 -0.42 -6.11 16.33
C ALA A 74 -1.72 -6.20 17.14
N ILE A 75 -2.23 -7.39 17.45
CA ILE A 75 -3.41 -7.57 18.32
C ILE A 75 -3.15 -6.96 19.70
N PHE A 76 -2.01 -7.28 20.29
CA PHE A 76 -1.64 -6.79 21.62
C PHE A 76 -1.29 -5.31 21.60
N LEU A 77 -0.57 -4.86 20.58
CA LEU A 77 -0.21 -3.44 20.40
C LEU A 77 -1.45 -2.56 20.18
N ALA A 78 -2.42 -3.00 19.36
CA ALA A 78 -3.68 -2.29 19.16
C ALA A 78 -4.47 -2.16 20.45
N ARG A 79 -4.51 -3.22 21.27
CA ARG A 79 -5.15 -3.20 22.60
C ARG A 79 -4.42 -2.26 23.56
N ALA A 80 -3.09 -2.27 23.57
CA ALA A 80 -2.30 -1.36 24.39
C ALA A 80 -2.57 0.11 24.01
N LEU A 81 -2.54 0.44 22.72
CA LEU A 81 -2.82 1.79 22.19
C LEU A 81 -4.28 2.21 22.40
N TYR A 82 -5.21 1.27 22.41
CA TYR A 82 -6.61 1.52 22.70
C TYR A 82 -6.84 1.92 24.18
N ARG A 83 -6.17 1.21 25.11
CA ARG A 83 -6.32 1.47 26.55
C ARG A 83 -5.50 2.65 27.04
N ARG A 84 -4.34 2.94 26.41
CA ARG A 84 -3.40 3.95 26.91
C ARG A 84 -3.54 5.28 26.19
N ARG A 85 -3.57 6.34 27.00
CA ARG A 85 -3.42 7.73 26.55
C ARG A 85 -2.16 8.29 27.17
N PHE A 86 -1.16 8.57 26.35
CA PHE A 86 0.14 9.09 26.77
C PHE A 86 0.57 10.21 25.82
N PRO A 87 1.40 11.17 26.29
CA PRO A 87 2.00 12.15 25.42
C PRO A 87 2.85 11.40 24.37
N GLY A 88 2.63 11.70 23.08
CA GLY A 88 3.29 10.97 21.98
C GLY A 88 2.44 9.87 21.32
N ARG A 89 1.27 9.46 21.85
CA ARG A 89 0.37 8.50 21.19
C ARG A 89 0.04 8.90 19.76
N VAL A 90 -0.25 10.19 19.54
CA VAL A 90 -0.55 10.73 18.20
C VAL A 90 0.67 10.62 17.28
N ALA A 91 1.86 10.91 17.80
CA ALA A 91 3.11 10.77 17.04
C ALA A 91 3.36 9.30 16.64
N LEU A 92 3.17 8.35 17.56
CA LEU A 92 3.30 6.92 17.26
C LEU A 92 2.27 6.46 16.22
N LEU A 93 1.02 6.90 16.31
CA LEU A 93 0.00 6.57 15.30
C LEU A 93 0.33 7.20 13.93
N ARG A 94 0.92 8.39 13.90
CA ARG A 94 1.44 9.00 12.67
C ARG A 94 2.64 8.22 12.15
N LEU A 95 3.55 7.79 13.00
CA LEU A 95 4.67 6.92 12.62
C LEU A 95 4.18 5.62 11.99
N CYS A 96 3.16 4.97 12.59
CA CYS A 96 2.51 3.80 11.99
C CYS A 96 1.82 4.11 10.64
N ALA A 97 1.38 5.35 10.40
CA ALA A 97 0.85 5.75 9.10
C ALA A 97 1.96 6.01 8.08
N MET A 98 3.10 6.51 8.53
CA MET A 98 4.24 6.83 7.68
C MET A 98 4.84 5.59 7.01
N THR A 99 4.79 4.42 7.67
CA THR A 99 5.28 3.17 7.06
C THR A 99 4.55 2.79 5.77
N LEU A 100 3.31 3.25 5.58
CA LEU A 100 2.55 3.03 4.33
C LEU A 100 3.02 3.91 3.16
N VAL A 101 3.65 5.03 3.46
CA VAL A 101 4.13 6.03 2.48
C VAL A 101 5.63 5.87 2.22
N LEU A 102 6.31 5.10 3.05
CA LEU A 102 7.76 4.90 2.99
C LEU A 102 8.13 4.00 1.81
N PRO A 103 9.03 4.44 0.89
CA PRO A 103 9.56 3.57 -0.15
C PRO A 103 10.28 2.35 0.43
N VAL A 104 10.05 1.19 -0.19
CA VAL A 104 10.57 -0.09 0.32
C VAL A 104 12.09 -0.05 0.46
N LEU A 105 12.82 0.45 -0.54
CA LEU A 105 14.28 0.50 -0.52
C LEU A 105 14.85 1.43 0.55
N VAL A 106 14.15 2.52 0.90
CA VAL A 106 14.53 3.40 2.01
C VAL A 106 14.47 2.65 3.34
N ALA A 107 13.40 1.89 3.56
CA ALA A 107 13.27 1.10 4.78
C ALA A 107 14.28 -0.05 4.83
N VAL A 108 14.52 -0.72 3.69
CA VAL A 108 15.56 -1.76 3.58
C VAL A 108 16.92 -1.18 3.93
N PHE A 109 17.28 0.00 3.39
CA PHE A 109 18.50 0.69 3.74
C PHE A 109 18.60 0.95 5.25
N GLY A 110 17.56 1.53 5.86
CA GLY A 110 17.52 1.77 7.30
C GLY A 110 17.62 0.49 8.14
N ILE A 111 16.99 -0.61 7.69
CA ILE A 111 17.10 -1.92 8.34
C ILE A 111 18.53 -2.46 8.24
N LEU A 112 19.19 -2.37 7.09
CA LEU A 112 20.57 -2.79 6.91
C LEU A 112 21.53 -1.98 7.78
N THR A 113 21.33 -0.67 7.87
CA THR A 113 22.13 0.23 8.71
C THR A 113 21.99 -0.10 10.21
N VAL A 114 20.80 -0.48 10.68
CA VAL A 114 20.60 -0.80 12.10
C VAL A 114 20.97 -2.24 12.43
N TYR A 115 20.47 -3.20 11.65
CA TYR A 115 20.55 -4.64 11.95
C TYR A 115 21.63 -5.36 11.14
N GLY A 116 22.35 -4.68 10.24
CA GLY A 116 23.44 -5.24 9.42
C GLY A 116 24.63 -5.72 10.24
N ARG A 117 25.56 -6.43 9.59
CA ARG A 117 26.76 -6.94 10.24
C ARG A 117 27.68 -5.83 10.75
N GLU A 118 27.69 -4.69 10.07
CA GLU A 118 28.44 -3.47 10.44
C GLU A 118 27.47 -2.37 10.92
N GLY A 119 26.25 -2.76 11.33
CA GLY A 119 25.20 -1.83 11.72
C GLY A 119 25.34 -1.31 13.15
N TRP A 120 24.42 -0.44 13.52
CA TRP A 120 24.40 0.17 14.85
C TRP A 120 24.31 -0.85 15.98
N LEU A 121 23.51 -1.92 15.81
CA LEU A 121 23.40 -2.97 16.82
C LEU A 121 24.66 -3.83 16.91
N ALA A 122 25.29 -4.14 15.79
CA ALA A 122 26.57 -4.83 15.78
C ALA A 122 27.64 -4.03 16.52
N SER A 123 27.78 -2.74 16.21
CA SER A 123 28.70 -1.83 16.90
C SER A 123 28.43 -1.70 18.40
N LEU A 124 27.16 -1.74 18.81
CA LEU A 124 26.79 -1.72 20.22
C LEU A 124 27.15 -3.05 20.92
N CYS A 125 26.88 -4.19 20.27
CA CYS A 125 27.23 -5.51 20.78
C CYS A 125 28.76 -5.69 20.91
N ASP A 126 29.53 -5.25 19.93
CA ASP A 126 31.00 -5.28 19.97
C ASP A 126 31.56 -4.51 21.17
N ARG A 127 30.98 -3.33 21.47
CA ARG A 127 31.37 -2.54 22.68
C ARG A 127 31.04 -3.26 23.99
N LEU A 128 30.03 -4.14 23.96
CA LEU A 128 29.62 -4.96 25.12
C LEU A 128 30.34 -6.32 25.18
N GLY A 129 31.21 -6.62 24.20
CA GLY A 129 31.90 -7.91 24.09
C GLY A 129 30.99 -9.06 23.67
N ILE A 130 29.86 -8.78 23.01
CA ILE A 130 28.88 -9.77 22.55
C ILE A 130 28.97 -9.87 21.03
N GLU A 131 29.15 -11.07 20.50
CA GLU A 131 29.11 -11.29 19.06
C GLU A 131 27.70 -11.09 18.49
N TRP A 132 27.59 -10.24 17.44
CA TRP A 132 26.33 -10.04 16.71
C TRP A 132 26.16 -11.11 15.64
N ALA A 133 25.43 -12.19 15.95
CA ALA A 133 25.23 -13.33 15.04
C ALA A 133 24.07 -13.17 14.05
N PHE A 134 23.33 -12.05 14.07
CA PHE A 134 22.19 -11.84 13.18
C PHE A 134 22.64 -11.42 11.78
N SER A 135 22.16 -12.14 10.75
CA SER A 135 22.33 -11.72 9.35
C SER A 135 21.01 -11.16 8.82
N PRO A 136 21.00 -9.92 8.28
CA PRO A 136 19.81 -9.31 7.70
C PRO A 136 19.48 -9.88 6.31
N TYR A 137 20.21 -10.88 5.84
CA TYR A 137 19.97 -11.54 4.57
C TYR A 137 19.24 -12.87 4.74
N GLY A 138 18.52 -13.28 3.68
CA GLY A 138 17.70 -14.49 3.68
C GLY A 138 16.33 -14.27 4.33
N LEU A 139 15.68 -15.36 4.72
CA LEU A 139 14.33 -15.35 5.28
C LEU A 139 14.20 -14.41 6.49
N LYS A 140 15.21 -14.36 7.37
CA LYS A 140 15.18 -13.53 8.59
C LYS A 140 15.07 -12.05 8.28
N GLY A 141 15.83 -11.56 7.30
CA GLY A 141 15.79 -10.16 6.87
C GLY A 141 14.48 -9.81 6.17
N ILE A 142 14.00 -10.70 5.30
CA ILE A 142 12.69 -10.53 4.63
C ILE A 142 11.57 -10.42 5.68
N LEU A 143 11.55 -11.32 6.68
CA LEU A 143 10.55 -11.29 7.75
C LEU A 143 10.64 -10.01 8.59
N LEU A 144 11.85 -9.55 8.92
CA LEU A 144 12.07 -8.31 9.67
C LEU A 144 11.50 -7.10 8.91
N ALA A 145 11.81 -6.99 7.61
CA ALA A 145 11.30 -5.91 6.77
C ALA A 145 9.77 -5.98 6.62
N HIS A 146 9.21 -7.17 6.43
CA HIS A 146 7.77 -7.35 6.35
C HIS A 146 7.05 -7.00 7.66
N VAL A 147 7.61 -7.35 8.81
CA VAL A 147 7.06 -6.96 10.12
C VAL A 147 7.15 -5.45 10.32
N PHE A 148 8.27 -4.83 9.94
CA PHE A 148 8.45 -3.38 9.98
C PHE A 148 7.34 -2.63 9.22
N PHE A 149 6.97 -3.08 8.02
CA PHE A 149 5.92 -2.45 7.21
C PHE A 149 4.50 -2.82 7.67
N ASN A 150 4.26 -4.09 7.93
CA ASN A 150 2.91 -4.63 8.03
C ASN A 150 2.36 -4.66 9.46
N MET A 151 3.20 -4.77 10.49
CA MET A 151 2.73 -4.72 11.89
C MET A 151 2.06 -3.38 12.24
N PRO A 152 2.61 -2.20 11.86
CA PRO A 152 1.94 -0.92 12.07
C PRO A 152 0.60 -0.81 11.34
N MET A 153 0.53 -1.31 10.11
CA MET A 153 -0.71 -1.34 9.33
C MET A 153 -1.76 -2.23 10.00
N ALA A 154 -1.39 -3.46 10.40
CA ALA A 154 -2.26 -4.37 11.15
C ALA A 154 -2.75 -3.72 12.46
N THR A 155 -1.85 -3.07 13.19
CA THR A 155 -2.17 -2.38 14.44
C THR A 155 -3.23 -1.30 14.23
N ARG A 156 -3.13 -0.50 13.18
CA ARG A 156 -4.13 0.52 12.86
C ARG A 156 -5.49 -0.06 12.49
N LEU A 157 -5.53 -1.12 11.68
CA LEU A 157 -6.78 -1.79 11.31
C LEU A 157 -7.48 -2.41 12.52
N LEU A 158 -6.71 -3.05 13.40
CA LEU A 158 -7.25 -3.65 14.62
C LEU A 158 -7.63 -2.60 15.67
N LEU A 159 -6.88 -1.51 15.78
CA LEU A 159 -7.23 -0.38 16.63
C LEU A 159 -8.55 0.26 16.20
N GLN A 160 -8.75 0.46 14.89
CA GLN A 160 -10.01 0.97 14.36
C GLN A 160 -11.19 0.02 14.68
N ALA A 161 -10.98 -1.28 14.63
CA ALA A 161 -12.01 -2.25 15.04
C ALA A 161 -12.38 -2.11 16.52
N LEU A 162 -11.39 -1.88 17.39
CA LEU A 162 -11.62 -1.64 18.81
C LEU A 162 -12.30 -0.29 19.08
N GLU A 163 -11.95 0.75 18.33
CA GLU A 163 -12.56 2.08 18.44
C GLU A 163 -14.03 2.08 17.99
N ASN A 164 -14.42 1.16 17.11
CA ASN A 164 -15.80 0.99 16.65
C ASN A 164 -16.71 0.23 17.64
N ILE A 165 -16.21 -0.27 18.77
CA ILE A 165 -17.03 -0.92 19.80
C ILE A 165 -17.98 0.11 20.41
N PRO A 166 -19.32 -0.08 20.37
CA PRO A 166 -20.28 0.85 20.94
C PRO A 166 -20.05 1.11 22.43
N SER A 167 -20.23 2.37 22.84
CA SER A 167 -20.09 2.78 24.25
C SER A 167 -21.02 2.01 25.19
N GLU A 168 -22.23 1.68 24.70
CA GLU A 168 -23.28 0.94 25.44
C GLU A 168 -22.80 -0.48 25.81
N GLN A 169 -22.14 -1.18 24.89
CA GLN A 169 -21.59 -2.52 25.17
C GLN A 169 -20.52 -2.47 26.26
N ARG A 170 -19.72 -1.40 26.28
CA ARG A 170 -18.69 -1.22 27.32
C ARG A 170 -19.30 -0.88 28.67
N GLN A 171 -20.33 -0.04 28.69
CA GLN A 171 -21.04 0.33 29.90
C GLN A 171 -21.74 -0.89 30.54
N VAL A 172 -22.42 -1.70 29.73
CA VAL A 172 -23.05 -2.96 30.20
C VAL A 172 -21.99 -3.92 30.75
N ALA A 173 -20.86 -4.07 30.06
CA ALA A 173 -19.76 -4.92 30.56
C ALA A 173 -19.18 -4.42 31.88
N ALA A 174 -19.07 -3.09 32.05
CA ALA A 174 -18.62 -2.48 33.29
C ALA A 174 -19.63 -2.70 34.44
N GLN A 175 -20.95 -2.55 34.17
CA GLN A 175 -22.00 -2.84 35.13
C GLN A 175 -22.04 -4.30 35.57
N LEU A 176 -21.75 -5.22 34.65
CA LEU A 176 -21.62 -6.67 34.93
C LEU A 176 -20.29 -7.05 35.60
N GLY A 177 -19.43 -6.07 35.93
CA GLY A 177 -18.13 -6.32 36.54
C GLY A 177 -17.16 -7.11 35.66
N MET A 178 -17.37 -7.12 34.33
CA MET A 178 -16.50 -7.86 33.41
C MET A 178 -15.08 -7.25 33.36
N GLN A 179 -14.08 -8.06 33.61
CA GLN A 179 -12.67 -7.62 33.70
C GLN A 179 -11.74 -8.58 32.98
N GLY A 180 -10.56 -8.09 32.65
CA GLY A 180 -9.44 -8.90 32.19
C GLY A 180 -9.77 -9.78 30.99
N TRP A 181 -9.69 -11.08 31.19
CA TRP A 181 -9.96 -12.07 30.16
C TRP A 181 -11.41 -12.10 29.72
N ASN A 182 -12.37 -11.93 30.66
CA ASN A 182 -13.80 -11.93 30.34
C ASN A 182 -14.16 -10.72 29.46
N PHE A 183 -13.66 -9.52 29.79
CA PHE A 183 -13.83 -8.34 28.93
C PHE A 183 -13.23 -8.56 27.54
N PHE A 184 -12.01 -9.10 27.47
CA PHE A 184 -11.40 -9.44 26.19
C PHE A 184 -12.26 -10.43 25.40
N ARG A 185 -12.64 -11.56 26.01
CA ARG A 185 -13.35 -12.64 25.32
C ARG A 185 -14.74 -12.23 24.80
N PHE A 186 -15.49 -11.47 25.60
CA PHE A 186 -16.89 -11.18 25.30
C PHE A 186 -17.12 -9.81 24.64
N VAL A 187 -16.23 -8.83 24.84
CA VAL A 187 -16.39 -7.47 24.31
C VAL A 187 -15.41 -7.18 23.16
N GLU A 188 -14.09 -7.36 23.40
CA GLU A 188 -13.07 -6.98 22.38
C GLU A 188 -12.91 -8.05 21.29
N TRP A 189 -12.84 -9.34 21.65
CA TRP A 189 -12.57 -10.44 20.72
C TRP A 189 -13.60 -10.58 19.59
N PRO A 190 -14.93 -10.43 19.81
CA PRO A 190 -15.90 -10.49 18.74
C PRO A 190 -15.68 -9.44 17.64
N TRP A 191 -15.16 -8.27 17.98
CA TRP A 191 -14.81 -7.20 17.04
C TRP A 191 -13.46 -7.46 16.38
N LEU A 192 -12.45 -7.84 17.16
CA LEU A 192 -11.11 -8.16 16.65
C LEU A 192 -11.13 -9.33 15.66
N ARG A 193 -11.81 -10.44 15.98
CA ARG A 193 -11.84 -11.63 15.11
C ARG A 193 -12.41 -11.35 13.72
N ARG A 194 -13.32 -10.37 13.60
CA ARG A 194 -13.89 -9.95 12.31
C ARG A 194 -12.87 -9.23 11.44
N GLN A 195 -11.89 -8.59 12.05
CA GLN A 195 -10.86 -7.81 11.36
C GLN A 195 -9.53 -8.53 11.24
N ILE A 196 -9.21 -9.47 12.13
CA ILE A 196 -7.94 -10.21 12.11
C ILE A 196 -7.75 -10.97 10.80
N LEU A 197 -8.76 -11.73 10.37
CA LEU A 197 -8.66 -12.56 9.18
C LEU A 197 -8.56 -11.74 7.88
N PRO A 198 -9.38 -10.67 7.67
CA PRO A 198 -9.17 -9.73 6.55
C PRO A 198 -7.81 -9.04 6.57
N ALA A 199 -7.34 -8.60 7.74
CA ALA A 199 -6.02 -7.97 7.87
C ALA A 199 -4.89 -8.96 7.55
N ALA A 200 -4.97 -10.19 8.06
CA ALA A 200 -4.01 -11.24 7.78
C ALA A 200 -3.97 -11.61 6.28
N ALA A 201 -5.15 -11.73 5.64
CA ALA A 201 -5.24 -11.99 4.21
C ALA A 201 -4.63 -10.86 3.36
N LEU A 202 -4.90 -9.60 3.74
CA LEU A 202 -4.31 -8.44 3.08
C LEU A 202 -2.78 -8.44 3.21
N ILE A 203 -2.26 -8.64 4.43
CA ILE A 203 -0.81 -8.67 4.68
C ILE A 203 -0.16 -9.85 3.97
N PHE A 204 -0.81 -11.01 3.98
CA PHE A 204 -0.32 -12.18 3.23
C PHE A 204 -0.15 -11.85 1.74
N MET A 205 -1.15 -11.21 1.11
CA MET A 205 -1.07 -10.79 -0.29
C MET A 205 0.07 -9.80 -0.54
N LEU A 206 0.23 -8.80 0.34
CA LEU A 206 1.31 -7.81 0.22
C LEU A 206 2.70 -8.46 0.36
N CYS A 207 2.85 -9.43 1.27
CA CYS A 207 4.10 -10.17 1.45
C CYS A 207 4.35 -11.20 0.34
N PHE A 208 3.30 -11.76 -0.24
CA PHE A 208 3.39 -12.70 -1.36
C PHE A 208 3.88 -11.98 -2.64
N ALA A 209 3.44 -10.73 -2.84
CA ALA A 209 3.81 -9.87 -3.94
C ALA A 209 4.86 -8.82 -3.48
N SER A 210 5.98 -9.26 -2.91
CA SER A 210 7.01 -8.38 -2.34
C SER A 210 8.35 -8.48 -3.04
N PHE A 211 8.43 -8.01 -4.27
CA PHE A 211 9.63 -8.07 -5.09
C PHE A 211 10.83 -7.32 -4.49
N ALA A 212 10.66 -6.02 -4.22
CA ALA A 212 11.76 -5.14 -3.81
C ALA A 212 12.45 -5.59 -2.51
N THR A 213 11.67 -6.05 -1.53
CA THR A 213 12.19 -6.57 -0.27
C THR A 213 13.01 -7.84 -0.47
N VAL A 214 12.48 -8.78 -1.28
CA VAL A 214 13.15 -10.07 -1.51
C VAL A 214 14.39 -9.90 -2.37
N LEU A 215 14.37 -9.04 -3.39
CA LEU A 215 15.54 -8.76 -4.21
C LEU A 215 16.68 -8.17 -3.36
N SER A 216 16.36 -7.26 -2.43
CA SER A 216 17.36 -6.58 -1.63
C SER A 216 17.89 -7.41 -0.45
N LEU A 217 17.05 -8.23 0.17
CA LEU A 217 17.34 -8.97 1.41
C LEU A 217 17.37 -10.49 1.24
N GLY A 218 16.96 -11.04 0.09
CA GLY A 218 16.88 -12.49 -0.13
C GLY A 218 18.22 -13.22 0.00
N GLY A 219 19.31 -12.61 -0.49
CA GLY A 219 20.67 -13.11 -0.26
C GLY A 219 21.01 -14.44 -0.95
N GLY A 220 20.28 -14.87 -1.97
CA GLY A 220 20.64 -16.04 -2.77
C GLY A 220 19.49 -16.96 -3.15
N PRO A 221 19.76 -18.10 -3.84
CA PRO A 221 18.77 -18.95 -4.45
C PRO A 221 17.82 -19.66 -3.46
N GLN A 222 18.23 -19.80 -2.19
CA GLN A 222 17.40 -20.41 -1.15
C GLN A 222 16.23 -19.52 -0.70
N ALA A 223 16.31 -18.20 -0.94
CA ALA A 223 15.30 -17.23 -0.55
C ALA A 223 14.69 -16.52 -1.77
N THR A 224 14.39 -17.28 -2.81
CA THR A 224 13.81 -16.78 -4.07
C THR A 224 12.30 -16.92 -4.06
N THR A 225 11.58 -15.82 -4.29
CA THR A 225 10.12 -15.81 -4.52
C THR A 225 9.80 -15.87 -6.01
N ILE A 226 8.53 -16.12 -6.36
CA ILE A 226 8.10 -16.18 -7.76
C ILE A 226 8.41 -14.86 -8.48
N GLU A 227 8.18 -13.71 -7.86
CA GLU A 227 8.49 -12.40 -8.46
C GLU A 227 9.97 -12.21 -8.73
N LEU A 228 10.82 -12.64 -7.80
CA LEU A 228 12.26 -12.59 -8.00
C LEU A 228 12.69 -13.57 -9.11
N ALA A 229 12.09 -14.76 -9.18
CA ALA A 229 12.37 -15.72 -10.24
C ALA A 229 11.95 -15.20 -11.63
N ILE A 230 10.83 -14.48 -11.75
CA ILE A 230 10.43 -13.80 -12.99
C ILE A 230 11.50 -12.80 -13.42
N PHE A 231 11.95 -11.96 -12.48
CA PHE A 231 12.99 -10.97 -12.75
C PHE A 231 14.30 -11.63 -13.17
N GLN A 232 14.73 -12.69 -12.49
CA GLN A 232 15.95 -13.43 -12.82
C GLN A 232 15.86 -14.04 -14.22
N ALA A 233 14.73 -14.67 -14.56
CA ALA A 233 14.52 -15.26 -15.88
C ALA A 233 14.60 -14.21 -17.02
N LEU A 234 14.12 -12.97 -16.80
CA LEU A 234 14.19 -11.91 -17.80
C LEU A 234 15.56 -11.23 -17.86
N SER A 235 16.13 -10.89 -16.69
CA SER A 235 17.28 -9.99 -16.59
C SER A 235 18.63 -10.71 -16.63
N TYR A 236 18.69 -11.96 -16.16
CA TYR A 236 19.93 -12.74 -16.07
C TYR A 236 19.95 -13.93 -17.00
N ASP A 237 18.86 -14.72 -17.07
CA ASP A 237 18.79 -15.93 -17.89
C ASP A 237 18.40 -15.63 -19.33
N TYR A 238 17.86 -14.42 -19.62
CA TYR A 238 17.32 -14.02 -20.92
C TYR A 238 16.32 -15.02 -21.49
N ASP A 239 15.53 -15.65 -20.60
CA ASP A 239 14.48 -16.65 -20.93
C ASP A 239 13.07 -16.05 -20.74
N PRO A 240 12.55 -15.36 -21.76
CA PRO A 240 11.21 -14.76 -21.68
C PRO A 240 10.09 -15.82 -21.58
N ALA A 241 10.32 -17.03 -22.08
CA ALA A 241 9.33 -18.10 -22.03
C ALA A 241 9.14 -18.61 -20.59
N ARG A 242 10.23 -18.80 -19.86
CA ARG A 242 10.21 -19.17 -18.44
C ARG A 242 9.62 -18.06 -17.58
N ALA A 243 9.98 -16.82 -17.86
CA ALA A 243 9.41 -15.66 -17.17
C ALA A 243 7.89 -15.57 -17.36
N ALA A 244 7.41 -15.76 -18.59
CA ALA A 244 5.98 -15.77 -18.89
C ALA A 244 5.22 -16.86 -18.11
N LEU A 245 5.79 -18.04 -18.02
CA LEU A 245 5.24 -19.16 -17.28
C LEU A 245 5.13 -18.85 -15.78
N LEU A 246 6.23 -18.38 -15.17
CA LEU A 246 6.24 -17.99 -13.76
C LEU A 246 5.24 -16.88 -13.47
N ALA A 247 5.11 -15.90 -14.39
CA ALA A 247 4.14 -14.81 -14.29
C ALA A 247 2.69 -15.31 -14.34
N LEU A 248 2.38 -16.30 -15.19
CA LEU A 248 1.07 -16.94 -15.21
C LEU A 248 0.77 -17.68 -13.90
N VAL A 249 1.74 -18.41 -13.36
CA VAL A 249 1.61 -19.08 -12.05
C VAL A 249 1.36 -18.04 -10.95
N GLN A 250 2.14 -16.96 -10.90
CA GLN A 250 1.96 -15.88 -9.94
C GLN A 250 0.55 -15.26 -10.04
N MET A 251 0.08 -15.00 -11.25
CA MET A 251 -1.25 -14.43 -11.50
C MET A 251 -2.37 -15.35 -10.99
N VAL A 252 -2.29 -16.66 -11.26
CA VAL A 252 -3.28 -17.64 -10.76
C VAL A 252 -3.28 -17.67 -9.22
N CYS A 253 -2.11 -17.67 -8.60
CA CYS A 253 -1.98 -17.60 -7.13
C CYS A 253 -2.61 -16.32 -6.59
N CYS A 254 -2.28 -15.17 -7.15
CA CYS A 254 -2.81 -13.87 -6.72
C CYS A 254 -4.33 -13.79 -6.91
N LEU A 255 -4.87 -14.25 -8.04
CA LEU A 255 -6.32 -14.32 -8.27
C LEU A 255 -7.01 -15.17 -7.21
N GLY A 256 -6.49 -16.36 -6.92
CA GLY A 256 -6.99 -17.23 -5.86
C GLY A 256 -6.98 -16.57 -4.49
N LEU A 257 -5.90 -15.86 -4.15
CA LEU A 257 -5.77 -15.11 -2.90
C LEU A 257 -6.74 -13.94 -2.80
N VAL A 258 -6.94 -13.18 -3.89
CA VAL A 258 -7.92 -12.07 -3.95
C VAL A 258 -9.34 -12.61 -3.73
N LEU A 259 -9.72 -13.68 -4.42
CA LEU A 259 -11.05 -14.28 -4.27
C LEU A 259 -11.27 -14.82 -2.85
N MET A 260 -10.26 -15.45 -2.26
CA MET A 260 -10.29 -15.92 -0.88
C MET A 260 -10.43 -14.75 0.10
N SER A 261 -9.64 -13.70 -0.07
CA SER A 261 -9.68 -12.49 0.76
C SER A 261 -11.05 -11.81 0.71
N GLN A 262 -11.67 -11.70 -0.46
CA GLN A 262 -13.02 -11.13 -0.61
C GLN A 262 -14.10 -11.95 0.11
N ARG A 263 -14.01 -13.27 0.09
CA ARG A 263 -14.93 -14.14 0.83
C ARG A 263 -14.78 -14.01 2.35
N LEU A 264 -13.57 -13.73 2.82
CA LEU A 264 -13.26 -13.54 4.25
C LEU A 264 -13.60 -12.14 4.75
N SER A 265 -13.60 -11.13 3.89
CA SER A 265 -13.90 -9.74 4.23
C SER A 265 -15.41 -9.51 4.31
N LYS A 266 -15.99 -9.66 5.50
CA LYS A 266 -17.35 -9.17 5.77
C LYS A 266 -17.25 -7.68 6.11
N ALA A 267 -18.01 -6.84 5.39
CA ALA A 267 -18.08 -5.41 5.65
C ALA A 267 -18.49 -5.14 7.10
N ILE A 268 -17.63 -4.48 7.85
CA ILE A 268 -17.98 -3.92 9.16
C ILE A 268 -18.67 -2.59 8.85
N ALA A 269 -19.97 -2.50 9.10
CA ALA A 269 -20.67 -1.23 9.03
C ALA A 269 -19.97 -0.24 10.00
N PRO A 270 -19.60 0.97 9.54
CA PRO A 270 -19.03 1.98 10.43
C PRO A 270 -20.08 2.31 11.49
N GLY A 271 -19.83 1.87 12.71
CA GLY A 271 -20.61 2.32 13.86
C GLY A 271 -20.35 3.80 14.07
N ILE A 272 -21.39 4.62 14.15
CA ILE A 272 -21.29 6.01 14.57
C ILE A 272 -21.01 5.98 16.08
N SER A 273 -19.80 5.61 16.46
CA SER A 273 -19.36 5.71 17.84
C SER A 273 -18.70 7.06 18.02
N GLN A 274 -19.39 7.96 18.73
CA GLN A 274 -18.73 9.15 19.26
C GLN A 274 -17.56 8.69 20.11
N MET A 275 -16.35 9.16 19.78
CA MET A 275 -15.10 8.91 20.50
C MET A 275 -15.16 9.47 21.94
N GLN A 276 -15.99 8.92 22.80
CA GLN A 276 -15.87 9.15 24.24
C GLN A 276 -14.81 8.19 24.78
N GLY A 277 -13.72 8.78 25.23
CA GLY A 277 -12.60 8.02 25.76
C GLY A 277 -12.98 7.23 27.00
N TRP A 278 -13.19 5.94 26.79
CA TRP A 278 -13.41 5.03 27.89
C TRP A 278 -12.10 4.75 28.63
N ARG A 279 -12.10 4.85 29.95
CA ARG A 279 -11.01 4.40 30.81
C ARG A 279 -11.47 3.13 31.52
N ASP A 280 -10.64 2.09 31.52
CA ASP A 280 -10.89 0.90 32.32
C ASP A 280 -10.82 1.27 33.81
N PRO A 281 -11.93 1.15 34.57
CA PRO A 281 -11.93 1.53 36.00
C PRO A 281 -10.97 0.71 36.85
N GLN A 282 -10.53 -0.46 36.35
CA GLN A 282 -9.74 -1.42 37.11
C GLN A 282 -8.41 -1.74 36.44
N ASP A 283 -7.70 -0.70 36.07
CA ASP A 283 -6.41 -0.79 35.40
C ASP A 283 -5.27 -1.04 36.41
N ASN A 284 -4.70 -2.25 36.39
CA ASN A 284 -3.63 -2.67 37.29
C ASN A 284 -2.24 -2.24 36.78
N LEU A 285 -1.30 -1.97 37.70
CA LEU A 285 0.08 -1.61 37.39
C LEU A 285 0.77 -2.62 36.48
N ARG A 286 0.56 -3.92 36.65
CA ARG A 286 1.10 -4.98 35.78
C ARG A 286 0.66 -4.81 34.33
N ARG A 287 -0.61 -4.47 34.07
CA ARG A 287 -1.12 -4.21 32.72
C ARG A 287 -0.51 -2.95 32.13
N LYS A 288 -0.31 -1.92 32.95
CA LYS A 288 0.37 -0.68 32.49
C LYS A 288 1.79 -0.97 32.06
N LEU A 289 2.52 -1.77 32.81
CA LEU A 289 3.88 -2.18 32.46
C LEU A 289 3.91 -3.04 31.18
N CYS A 290 3.04 -4.04 31.06
CA CYS A 290 2.97 -4.87 29.85
C CYS A 290 2.63 -4.04 28.61
N ASP A 291 1.64 -3.15 28.70
CA ASP A 291 1.28 -2.24 27.59
C ASP A 291 2.44 -1.29 27.26
N GLY A 292 3.14 -0.77 28.28
CA GLY A 292 4.34 0.07 28.11
C GLY A 292 5.46 -0.68 27.39
N VAL A 293 5.77 -1.90 27.79
CA VAL A 293 6.78 -2.76 27.14
C VAL A 293 6.43 -3.00 25.67
N LEU A 294 5.17 -3.36 25.37
CA LEU A 294 4.73 -3.58 23.99
C LEU A 294 4.86 -2.32 23.11
N ILE A 295 4.47 -1.16 23.64
CA ILE A 295 4.61 0.11 22.94
C ILE A 295 6.09 0.46 22.72
N THR A 296 6.94 0.23 23.73
CA THR A 296 8.38 0.47 23.62
C THR A 296 9.03 -0.47 22.61
N LEU A 297 8.68 -1.76 22.60
CA LEU A 297 9.18 -2.72 21.61
C LEU A 297 8.77 -2.33 20.19
N ALA A 298 7.53 -1.88 19.98
CA ALA A 298 7.08 -1.39 18.69
C ALA A 298 7.85 -0.13 18.26
N LEU A 299 8.13 0.78 19.20
CA LEU A 299 8.92 1.98 18.94
C LEU A 299 10.37 1.63 18.60
N LEU A 300 10.98 0.68 19.32
CA LEU A 300 12.34 0.20 19.05
C LEU A 300 12.47 -0.54 17.72
N LEU A 301 11.39 -1.12 17.21
CA LEU A 301 11.38 -1.73 15.88
C LEU A 301 11.28 -0.66 14.78
N LEU A 302 10.41 0.36 14.97
CA LEU A 302 10.06 1.30 13.91
C LEU A 302 10.97 2.52 13.83
N LEU A 303 11.38 3.05 14.98
CA LEU A 303 12.10 4.33 15.03
C LEU A 303 13.56 4.23 14.58
N PRO A 304 14.37 3.25 15.01
CA PRO A 304 15.78 3.21 14.67
C PRO A 304 16.08 3.14 13.17
N PRO A 305 15.40 2.32 12.33
CA PRO A 305 15.66 2.32 10.90
C PRO A 305 15.37 3.67 10.23
N LEU A 306 14.33 4.39 10.68
CA LEU A 306 14.01 5.72 10.15
C LEU A 306 15.03 6.77 10.60
N LEU A 307 15.46 6.72 11.86
CA LEU A 307 16.51 7.58 12.37
C LEU A 307 17.84 7.33 11.67
N ALA A 308 18.17 6.07 11.39
CA ALA A 308 19.38 5.68 10.68
C ALA A 308 19.44 6.32 9.28
N VAL A 309 18.34 6.26 8.52
CA VAL A 309 18.29 6.94 7.22
C VAL A 309 18.55 8.45 7.34
N ILE A 310 18.03 9.10 8.38
CA ILE A 310 18.21 10.53 8.58
C ILE A 310 19.67 10.84 9.01
N ILE A 311 20.18 10.13 10.01
CA ILE A 311 21.51 10.39 10.58
C ILE A 311 22.61 10.05 9.58
N ASP A 312 22.55 8.87 8.97
CA ASP A 312 23.58 8.44 8.01
C ASP A 312 23.46 9.18 6.66
N GLY A 313 22.24 9.64 6.32
CA GLY A 313 22.03 10.47 5.14
C GLY A 313 22.61 11.88 5.26
N MET A 314 22.89 12.35 6.48
CA MET A 314 23.54 13.65 6.73
C MET A 314 25.08 13.50 6.90
N ASN A 315 25.69 12.61 6.16
CA ASN A 315 27.14 12.35 6.20
C ASN A 315 27.96 13.41 5.45
N SER A 316 29.31 13.29 5.52
CA SER A 316 30.24 14.20 4.85
C SER A 316 30.17 14.15 3.31
N GLY A 317 29.63 13.08 2.73
CA GLY A 317 29.42 12.90 1.29
C GLY A 317 28.18 13.64 0.74
N PHE A 318 27.35 14.28 1.61
CA PHE A 318 26.10 14.91 1.21
C PHE A 318 26.27 15.93 0.07
N SER A 319 27.26 16.84 0.16
CA SER A 319 27.55 17.83 -0.88
C SER A 319 28.06 17.20 -2.19
N SER A 320 28.86 16.15 -2.08
CA SER A 320 29.44 15.42 -3.22
C SER A 320 28.32 14.70 -4.01
N VAL A 321 27.36 14.07 -3.33
CA VAL A 321 26.23 13.39 -3.97
C VAL A 321 25.29 14.41 -4.63
N LEU A 322 25.02 15.55 -3.99
CA LEU A 322 24.20 16.61 -4.56
C LEU A 322 24.80 17.25 -5.82
N SER A 323 26.13 17.21 -5.98
CA SER A 323 26.81 17.72 -7.17
C SER A 323 26.75 16.75 -8.36
N GLN A 324 26.31 15.50 -8.16
CA GLN A 324 26.23 14.50 -9.23
C GLN A 324 25.02 14.75 -10.14
N PRO A 325 25.21 14.95 -11.47
CA PRO A 325 24.09 15.16 -12.40
C PRO A 325 23.12 13.98 -12.47
N ILE A 326 23.62 12.76 -12.26
CA ILE A 326 22.84 11.52 -12.28
C ILE A 326 21.75 11.53 -11.21
N LEU A 327 22.02 12.06 -10.02
CA LEU A 327 21.02 12.18 -8.94
C LEU A 327 19.83 13.02 -9.39
N TRP A 328 20.09 14.18 -10.01
CA TRP A 328 19.04 15.09 -10.46
C TRP A 328 18.24 14.51 -11.61
N GLN A 329 18.90 13.80 -12.55
CA GLN A 329 18.21 13.07 -13.61
C GLN A 329 17.26 12.02 -13.02
N ALA A 330 17.74 11.20 -12.08
CA ALA A 330 16.93 10.20 -11.38
C ALA A 330 15.77 10.82 -10.61
N LEU A 331 15.98 11.97 -9.97
CA LEU A 331 14.94 12.72 -9.25
C LEU A 331 13.86 13.23 -10.19
N PHE A 332 14.24 13.89 -11.29
CA PHE A 332 13.28 14.39 -12.28
C PHE A 332 12.51 13.26 -12.96
N THR A 333 13.17 12.16 -13.29
CA THR A 333 12.53 10.97 -13.85
C THR A 333 11.49 10.40 -12.86
N SER A 334 11.87 10.22 -11.58
CA SER A 334 10.94 9.75 -10.55
C SER A 334 9.75 10.69 -10.37
N LEU A 335 9.96 11.99 -10.36
CA LEU A 335 8.89 12.97 -10.20
C LEU A 335 7.95 12.99 -11.42
N ARG A 336 8.50 12.93 -12.63
CA ARG A 336 7.73 12.85 -13.87
C ARG A 336 6.85 11.62 -13.91
N ILE A 337 7.41 10.45 -13.59
CA ILE A 337 6.68 9.18 -13.51
C ILE A 337 5.57 9.26 -12.47
N ALA A 338 5.87 9.75 -11.27
CA ALA A 338 4.91 9.83 -10.18
C ALA A 338 3.72 10.73 -10.50
N VAL A 339 3.99 11.93 -11.02
CA VAL A 339 2.93 12.87 -11.38
C VAL A 339 2.11 12.32 -12.55
N GLY A 340 2.76 11.78 -13.58
CA GLY A 340 2.08 11.16 -14.72
C GLY A 340 1.18 9.99 -14.29
N ALA A 341 1.72 9.06 -13.50
CA ALA A 341 0.98 7.91 -12.98
C ALA A 341 -0.18 8.33 -12.07
N GLY A 342 0.06 9.30 -11.16
CA GLY A 342 -0.98 9.83 -10.27
C GLY A 342 -2.13 10.47 -11.03
N LEU A 343 -1.85 11.30 -12.02
CA LEU A 343 -2.89 11.96 -12.83
C LEU A 343 -3.71 10.96 -13.65
N ILE A 344 -3.07 10.00 -14.30
CA ILE A 344 -3.75 8.93 -15.05
C ILE A 344 -4.60 8.08 -14.12
N CYS A 345 -4.05 7.67 -12.96
CA CYS A 345 -4.78 6.91 -11.95
C CYS A 345 -6.06 7.63 -11.51
N ILE A 346 -5.97 8.91 -11.13
CA ILE A 346 -7.13 9.71 -10.71
C ILE A 346 -8.13 9.87 -11.85
N ALA A 347 -7.68 10.11 -13.08
CA ALA A 347 -8.57 10.23 -14.23
C ALA A 347 -9.39 8.95 -14.46
N ILE A 348 -8.74 7.78 -14.51
CA ILE A 348 -9.41 6.49 -14.69
C ILE A 348 -10.35 6.19 -13.49
N THR A 349 -9.88 6.40 -12.26
CA THR A 349 -10.68 6.17 -11.06
C THR A 349 -11.93 7.05 -11.02
N MET A 350 -11.81 8.34 -11.37
CA MET A 350 -12.94 9.26 -11.44
C MET A 350 -13.94 8.88 -12.55
N MET A 351 -13.47 8.41 -13.69
CA MET A 351 -14.33 7.91 -14.76
C MET A 351 -15.14 6.67 -14.30
N LEU A 352 -14.50 5.72 -13.61
CA LEU A 352 -15.16 4.54 -13.05
C LEU A 352 -16.21 4.92 -12.00
N LEU A 353 -15.81 5.74 -11.01
CA LEU A 353 -16.68 6.13 -9.90
C LEU A 353 -17.83 7.01 -10.33
N TRP A 354 -17.63 7.89 -11.31
CA TRP A 354 -18.71 8.73 -11.83
C TRP A 354 -19.83 7.89 -12.42
N SER A 355 -19.51 6.92 -13.26
CA SER A 355 -20.51 6.03 -13.87
C SER A 355 -21.11 5.04 -12.83
N SER A 356 -20.30 4.51 -11.93
CA SER A 356 -20.78 3.65 -10.84
C SER A 356 -21.77 4.38 -9.93
N ARG A 357 -21.47 5.61 -9.52
CA ARG A 357 -22.36 6.46 -8.74
C ARG A 357 -23.73 6.65 -9.42
N GLU A 358 -23.74 6.95 -10.74
CA GLU A 358 -24.99 7.12 -11.50
C GLU A 358 -25.86 5.84 -11.49
N LEU A 359 -25.24 4.68 -11.58
CA LEU A 359 -25.92 3.40 -11.50
C LEU A 359 -26.49 3.15 -10.09
N ARG A 360 -25.72 3.43 -9.05
CA ARG A 360 -26.14 3.24 -7.64
C ARG A 360 -27.31 4.18 -7.27
N LEU A 361 -27.27 5.46 -7.67
CA LEU A 361 -28.38 6.41 -7.46
C LEU A 361 -29.70 5.98 -8.13
N ARG A 362 -29.65 5.09 -9.11
CA ARG A 362 -30.81 4.56 -9.85
C ARG A 362 -31.19 3.14 -9.45
N ASN A 363 -30.77 2.68 -8.26
CA ASN A 363 -31.02 1.34 -7.74
C ASN A 363 -30.43 0.20 -8.62
N ARG A 364 -29.41 0.48 -9.43
CA ARG A 364 -28.62 -0.53 -10.16
C ARG A 364 -27.28 -0.78 -9.48
N ALA A 365 -27.33 -1.07 -8.18
CA ALA A 365 -26.12 -1.23 -7.35
C ALA A 365 -25.18 -2.31 -7.87
N PHE A 366 -25.69 -3.43 -8.36
CA PHE A 366 -24.89 -4.52 -8.92
C PHE A 366 -24.03 -4.07 -10.13
N ALA A 367 -24.64 -3.33 -11.06
CA ALA A 367 -23.90 -2.83 -12.22
C ALA A 367 -22.85 -1.77 -11.82
N GLY A 368 -23.14 -0.94 -10.82
CA GLY A 368 -22.16 -0.01 -10.24
C GLY A 368 -20.98 -0.74 -9.61
N GLN A 369 -21.26 -1.78 -8.82
CA GLN A 369 -20.21 -2.63 -8.23
C GLN A 369 -19.37 -3.34 -9.29
N ALA A 370 -19.97 -3.81 -10.38
CA ALA A 370 -19.25 -4.47 -11.47
C ALA A 370 -18.22 -3.53 -12.13
N LEU A 371 -18.57 -2.23 -12.30
CA LEU A 371 -17.62 -1.22 -12.78
C LEU A 371 -16.46 -1.01 -11.81
N GLU A 372 -16.71 -0.94 -10.52
CA GLU A 372 -15.67 -0.78 -9.50
C GLU A 372 -14.77 -2.02 -9.42
N LEU A 373 -15.37 -3.22 -9.54
CA LEU A 373 -14.63 -4.48 -9.59
C LEU A 373 -13.67 -4.53 -10.79
N SER A 374 -13.99 -3.92 -11.93
CA SER A 374 -13.06 -3.87 -13.06
C SER A 374 -11.74 -3.17 -12.70
N GLY A 375 -11.79 -2.08 -11.93
CA GLY A 375 -10.59 -1.44 -11.41
C GLY A 375 -9.85 -2.25 -10.35
N MET A 376 -10.55 -3.11 -9.61
CA MET A 376 -9.96 -4.01 -8.62
C MET A 376 -9.30 -5.25 -9.24
N LEU A 377 -9.58 -5.59 -10.51
CA LEU A 377 -8.94 -6.73 -11.20
C LEU A 377 -7.41 -6.61 -11.24
N ILE A 378 -6.88 -5.39 -11.25
CA ILE A 378 -5.43 -5.14 -11.22
C ILE A 378 -4.75 -5.75 -9.97
N LEU A 379 -5.45 -5.89 -8.85
CA LEU A 379 -4.90 -6.56 -7.67
C LEU A 379 -4.56 -8.04 -7.91
N ALA A 380 -5.19 -8.67 -8.89
CA ALA A 380 -4.87 -10.05 -9.27
C ALA A 380 -3.60 -10.16 -10.14
N MET A 381 -3.09 -9.03 -10.64
CA MET A 381 -1.89 -8.96 -11.47
C MET A 381 -0.84 -8.10 -10.76
N PRO A 382 0.11 -8.69 -10.02
CA PRO A 382 1.22 -7.97 -9.43
C PRO A 382 1.99 -7.13 -10.45
N GLY A 383 2.61 -6.03 -10.00
CA GLY A 383 3.29 -5.07 -10.87
C GLY A 383 4.32 -5.71 -11.81
N ILE A 384 5.10 -6.65 -11.31
CA ILE A 384 6.10 -7.35 -12.12
C ILE A 384 5.47 -8.26 -13.18
N VAL A 385 4.33 -8.88 -12.91
CA VAL A 385 3.59 -9.71 -13.88
C VAL A 385 3.05 -8.85 -15.01
N LEU A 386 2.45 -7.70 -14.67
CA LEU A 386 1.94 -6.74 -15.65
C LEU A 386 3.07 -6.16 -16.47
N ALA A 387 4.18 -5.78 -15.82
CA ALA A 387 5.38 -5.27 -16.48
C ALA A 387 6.01 -6.31 -17.43
N THR A 388 6.09 -7.58 -17.03
CA THR A 388 6.55 -8.69 -17.87
C THR A 388 5.65 -8.86 -19.10
N GLY A 389 4.32 -8.80 -18.92
CA GLY A 389 3.37 -8.87 -20.04
C GLY A 389 3.60 -7.73 -21.04
N PHE A 390 3.79 -6.51 -20.57
CA PHE A 390 4.11 -5.37 -21.44
C PHE A 390 5.49 -5.50 -22.08
N PHE A 391 6.48 -5.97 -21.35
CA PHE A 391 7.81 -6.22 -21.90
C PHE A 391 7.73 -7.17 -23.10
N LEU A 392 7.04 -8.28 -22.95
CA LEU A 392 6.87 -9.28 -24.02
C LEU A 392 6.05 -8.73 -25.20
N LEU A 393 5.01 -7.93 -24.94
CA LEU A 393 4.17 -7.31 -25.97
C LEU A 393 4.95 -6.32 -26.82
N LEU A 394 5.79 -5.49 -26.20
CA LEU A 394 6.46 -4.36 -26.85
C LEU A 394 7.85 -4.71 -27.36
N ASN A 395 8.48 -5.74 -26.83
CA ASN A 395 9.78 -6.22 -27.32
C ASN A 395 9.75 -6.53 -28.83
N ASN A 396 8.60 -7.03 -29.31
CA ASN A 396 8.43 -7.42 -30.71
C ASN A 396 7.82 -6.33 -31.61
N THR A 397 7.40 -5.16 -31.04
CA THR A 397 6.61 -4.17 -31.81
C THR A 397 7.27 -2.79 -31.91
N VAL A 398 7.63 -2.14 -30.81
CA VAL A 398 7.98 -0.69 -30.82
C VAL A 398 9.43 -0.43 -30.40
N GLY A 399 10.13 -1.39 -29.84
CA GLY A 399 11.44 -1.20 -29.22
C GLY A 399 11.35 -0.65 -27.78
N LEU A 400 12.01 -1.34 -26.87
CA LEU A 400 11.94 -1.10 -25.42
C LEU A 400 12.48 0.27 -24.95
N PRO A 401 13.62 0.78 -25.47
CA PRO A 401 14.25 1.98 -24.91
C PRO A 401 13.40 3.25 -25.05
N GLN A 402 12.62 3.36 -26.11
CA GLN A 402 11.83 4.57 -26.40
C GLN A 402 10.48 4.62 -25.67
N SER A 403 10.00 3.48 -25.18
CA SER A 403 8.68 3.35 -24.55
C SER A 403 8.73 3.12 -23.03
N ALA A 404 9.91 2.94 -22.44
CA ALA A 404 10.08 2.60 -21.03
C ALA A 404 9.35 3.57 -20.07
N ASP A 405 9.51 4.87 -20.26
CA ASP A 405 8.82 5.91 -19.48
C ASP A 405 7.31 5.73 -19.48
N GLY A 406 6.72 5.59 -20.66
CA GLY A 406 5.27 5.44 -20.83
C GLY A 406 4.72 4.17 -20.20
N ILE A 407 5.46 3.07 -20.33
CA ILE A 407 5.09 1.77 -19.76
C ILE A 407 5.09 1.86 -18.23
N VAL A 408 6.15 2.41 -17.64
CA VAL A 408 6.27 2.53 -16.18
C VAL A 408 5.19 3.47 -15.63
N ILE A 409 4.96 4.64 -16.27
CA ILE A 409 3.89 5.57 -15.88
C ILE A 409 2.53 4.86 -15.90
N PHE A 410 2.23 4.14 -16.99
CA PHE A 410 0.94 3.50 -17.16
C PHE A 410 0.75 2.31 -16.22
N THR A 411 1.76 1.47 -16.05
CA THR A 411 1.72 0.34 -15.10
C THR A 411 1.53 0.83 -13.67
N ASN A 412 2.28 1.84 -13.24
CA ASN A 412 2.16 2.41 -11.90
C ASN A 412 0.80 3.08 -11.70
N ALA A 413 0.25 3.74 -12.73
CA ALA A 413 -1.10 4.29 -12.69
C ALA A 413 -2.14 3.19 -12.44
N LEU A 414 -2.07 2.09 -13.18
CA LEU A 414 -2.98 0.95 -13.02
C LEU A 414 -2.87 0.33 -11.62
N MET A 415 -1.66 0.12 -11.12
CA MET A 415 -1.41 -0.45 -9.80
C MET A 415 -1.94 0.44 -8.65
N ALA A 416 -2.04 1.74 -8.86
CA ALA A 416 -2.58 2.68 -7.88
C ALA A 416 -4.13 2.77 -7.90
N ILE A 417 -4.82 2.35 -8.97
CA ILE A 417 -6.29 2.44 -9.10
C ILE A 417 -7.04 1.81 -7.93
N PRO A 418 -6.75 0.59 -7.46
CA PRO A 418 -7.46 -0.03 -6.36
C PRO A 418 -7.42 0.78 -5.06
N TYR A 419 -6.30 1.44 -4.80
CA TYR A 419 -6.12 2.30 -3.62
C TYR A 419 -6.92 3.60 -3.77
N ALA A 420 -6.86 4.22 -4.94
CA ALA A 420 -7.62 5.43 -5.24
C ALA A 420 -9.13 5.18 -5.19
N LEU A 421 -9.60 4.04 -5.71
CA LEU A 421 -11.00 3.61 -5.61
C LEU A 421 -11.46 3.53 -4.16
N LYS A 422 -10.69 2.87 -3.28
CA LYS A 422 -11.05 2.74 -1.85
C LYS A 422 -11.11 4.07 -1.12
N VAL A 423 -10.25 5.03 -1.50
CA VAL A 423 -10.23 6.37 -0.89
C VAL A 423 -11.43 7.21 -1.36
N LEU A 424 -11.84 7.07 -2.62
CA LEU A 424 -12.82 7.95 -3.27
C LEU A 424 -14.24 7.39 -3.31
N GLU A 425 -14.45 6.06 -3.21
CA GLU A 425 -15.75 5.41 -3.35
C GLU A 425 -16.79 5.97 -2.37
N ASN A 426 -16.52 5.88 -1.07
CA ASN A 426 -17.46 6.35 -0.05
C ASN A 426 -17.71 7.87 -0.10
N PRO A 427 -16.66 8.74 -0.14
CA PRO A 427 -16.89 10.17 -0.27
C PRO A 427 -17.68 10.57 -1.52
N MET A 428 -17.48 9.87 -2.64
CA MET A 428 -18.23 10.13 -3.88
C MET A 428 -19.71 9.81 -3.73
N LEU A 429 -20.04 8.68 -3.08
CA LEU A 429 -21.42 8.27 -2.81
C LEU A 429 -22.10 9.20 -1.83
N ASP A 430 -21.43 9.53 -0.72
CA ASP A 430 -21.97 10.42 0.33
C ASP A 430 -22.31 11.80 -0.24
N VAL A 431 -21.40 12.38 -1.05
CA VAL A 431 -21.63 13.67 -1.72
C VAL A 431 -22.79 13.55 -2.71
N ALA A 432 -22.84 12.46 -3.48
CA ALA A 432 -23.87 12.24 -4.46
C ALA A 432 -25.25 12.12 -3.84
N GLU A 433 -25.39 11.36 -2.76
CA GLU A 433 -26.67 11.18 -2.03
C GLU A 433 -27.10 12.48 -1.34
N ARG A 434 -26.18 13.15 -0.65
CA ARG A 434 -26.44 14.38 0.09
C ARG A 434 -26.97 15.49 -0.80
N TYR A 435 -26.38 15.68 -1.96
CA TYR A 435 -26.75 16.77 -2.88
C TYR A 435 -27.74 16.36 -3.96
N ASN A 436 -28.21 15.10 -3.99
CA ASN A 436 -29.06 14.58 -5.06
C ASN A 436 -30.36 15.38 -5.22
N LYS A 437 -31.08 15.65 -4.11
CA LYS A 437 -32.33 16.42 -4.14
C LYS A 437 -32.11 17.87 -4.61
N LEU A 438 -31.02 18.49 -4.17
CA LEU A 438 -30.65 19.86 -4.59
C LEU A 438 -30.31 19.91 -6.08
N CYS A 439 -29.55 18.95 -6.58
CA CYS A 439 -29.21 18.86 -8.01
C CYS A 439 -30.47 18.69 -8.87
N GLN A 440 -31.43 17.90 -8.38
CA GLN A 440 -32.70 17.69 -9.08
C GLN A 440 -33.57 18.96 -9.12
N SER A 441 -33.68 19.69 -8.00
CA SER A 441 -34.46 20.92 -7.93
C SER A 441 -33.90 22.04 -8.80
N LEU A 442 -32.55 22.10 -8.92
CA LEU A 442 -31.86 23.10 -9.74
C LEU A 442 -31.55 22.62 -11.17
N ASN A 443 -32.03 21.43 -11.55
CA ASN A 443 -31.74 20.78 -12.84
C ASN A 443 -30.26 20.71 -13.20
N ILE A 444 -29.37 20.58 -12.19
CA ILE A 444 -27.91 20.47 -12.38
C ILE A 444 -27.56 19.00 -12.61
N ASN A 445 -27.19 18.66 -13.85
CA ASN A 445 -26.94 17.29 -14.28
C ASN A 445 -25.57 17.14 -14.98
N GLY A 446 -25.09 15.88 -15.10
CA GLY A 446 -23.90 15.53 -15.88
C GLY A 446 -22.61 16.24 -15.45
N LEU A 447 -21.89 16.80 -16.42
CA LEU A 447 -20.62 17.50 -16.20
C LEU A 447 -20.73 18.72 -15.30
N ASN A 448 -21.85 19.46 -15.35
CA ASN A 448 -22.06 20.60 -14.47
C ASN A 448 -22.16 20.18 -13.01
N ARG A 449 -22.83 19.05 -12.72
CA ARG A 449 -22.89 18.47 -11.38
C ARG A 449 -21.49 18.06 -10.90
N LEU A 450 -20.73 17.38 -11.76
CA LEU A 450 -19.35 17.02 -11.44
C LEU A 450 -18.50 18.25 -11.12
N ARG A 451 -18.50 19.26 -12.00
CA ARG A 451 -17.64 20.44 -11.89
C ARG A 451 -17.98 21.35 -10.71
N TYR A 452 -19.26 21.67 -10.51
CA TYR A 452 -19.66 22.68 -9.53
C TYR A 452 -19.90 22.12 -8.13
N ILE A 453 -20.30 20.87 -7.99
CA ILE A 453 -20.69 20.26 -6.72
C ILE A 453 -19.65 19.21 -6.30
N GLU A 454 -19.47 18.18 -7.09
CA GLU A 454 -18.72 16.98 -6.67
C GLU A 454 -17.22 17.25 -6.58
N LEU A 455 -16.59 17.80 -7.60
CA LEU A 455 -15.15 18.12 -7.56
C LEU A 455 -14.81 19.11 -6.44
N ARG A 456 -15.73 20.05 -6.12
CA ARG A 456 -15.53 20.98 -5.01
C ARG A 456 -15.62 20.28 -3.65
N ALA A 457 -16.59 19.38 -3.48
CA ALA A 457 -16.77 18.62 -2.24
C ALA A 457 -15.68 17.56 -2.04
N LEU A 458 -15.20 16.97 -3.14
CA LEU A 458 -14.20 15.90 -3.15
C LEU A 458 -12.73 16.38 -3.17
N LYS A 459 -12.46 17.68 -3.13
CA LYS A 459 -11.10 18.23 -3.20
C LYS A 459 -10.11 17.54 -2.26
N ARG A 460 -10.50 17.33 -0.98
CA ARG A 460 -9.63 16.67 0.01
C ARG A 460 -9.42 15.17 -0.27
N PRO A 461 -10.46 14.34 -0.48
CA PRO A 461 -10.29 12.95 -0.88
C PRO A 461 -9.51 12.79 -2.19
N LEU A 462 -9.73 13.65 -3.18
CA LEU A 462 -8.98 13.64 -4.44
C LEU A 462 -7.50 13.93 -4.24
N ALA A 463 -7.16 14.95 -3.44
CA ALA A 463 -5.77 15.25 -3.11
C ALA A 463 -5.13 14.10 -2.36
N GLN A 464 -5.84 13.48 -1.42
CA GLN A 464 -5.33 12.32 -0.69
C GLN A 464 -5.09 11.12 -1.62
N ALA A 465 -6.03 10.80 -2.50
CA ALA A 465 -5.88 9.72 -3.48
C ALA A 465 -4.71 9.98 -4.44
N LEU A 466 -4.58 11.23 -4.92
CA LEU A 466 -3.45 11.64 -5.77
C LEU A 466 -2.12 11.52 -5.04
N ALA A 467 -2.05 11.98 -3.79
CA ALA A 467 -0.84 11.88 -2.97
C ALA A 467 -0.41 10.42 -2.80
N PHE A 468 -1.35 9.53 -2.48
CA PHE A 468 -1.06 8.10 -2.38
C PHE A 468 -0.58 7.51 -3.72
N ALA A 469 -1.26 7.81 -4.82
CA ALA A 469 -0.87 7.31 -6.14
C ALA A 469 0.54 7.78 -6.55
N CYS A 470 0.87 9.06 -6.33
CA CYS A 470 2.19 9.61 -6.61
C CYS A 470 3.27 8.94 -5.75
N VAL A 471 3.02 8.79 -4.44
CA VAL A 471 4.01 8.20 -3.52
C VAL A 471 4.21 6.71 -3.79
N LEU A 472 3.16 5.96 -4.09
CA LEU A 472 3.27 4.56 -4.52
C LEU A 472 4.12 4.44 -5.78
N SER A 473 3.94 5.36 -6.74
CA SER A 473 4.71 5.37 -7.99
C SER A 473 6.18 5.76 -7.78
N ILE A 474 6.49 6.72 -6.89
CA ILE A 474 7.89 7.04 -6.54
C ILE A 474 8.57 5.86 -5.84
N GLY A 475 7.84 5.17 -4.97
CA GLY A 475 8.36 4.04 -4.20
C GLY A 475 8.45 2.74 -5.00
N ASP A 476 7.87 2.69 -6.20
CA ASP A 476 7.91 1.50 -7.03
C ASP A 476 9.32 1.24 -7.55
N PHE A 477 9.75 0.02 -7.33
CA PHE A 477 11.02 -0.49 -7.83
C PHE A 477 10.80 -1.69 -8.75
N GLY A 478 9.72 -2.43 -8.58
CA GLY A 478 9.48 -3.70 -9.28
C GLY A 478 9.35 -3.53 -10.78
N VAL A 479 8.54 -2.58 -11.22
CA VAL A 479 8.37 -2.27 -12.65
C VAL A 479 9.63 -1.65 -13.21
N VAL A 480 10.22 -0.69 -12.48
CA VAL A 480 11.43 0.02 -12.92
C VAL A 480 12.62 -0.92 -13.06
N ALA A 481 12.75 -1.93 -12.20
CA ALA A 481 13.85 -2.88 -12.28
C ALA A 481 13.94 -3.65 -13.61
N LEU A 482 12.78 -3.87 -14.28
CA LEU A 482 12.72 -4.55 -15.58
C LEU A 482 13.09 -3.63 -16.75
N PHE A 483 12.84 -2.33 -16.64
CA PHE A 483 13.02 -1.35 -17.72
C PHE A 483 14.20 -0.41 -17.47
N GLY A 484 14.75 -0.41 -16.24
CA GLY A 484 15.85 0.46 -15.84
C GLY A 484 17.13 0.15 -16.62
N ASN A 485 17.75 1.20 -17.15
CA ASN A 485 19.03 1.16 -17.83
C ASN A 485 19.83 2.44 -17.51
N ASP A 486 20.97 2.63 -18.15
CA ASP A 486 21.83 3.80 -17.89
C ASP A 486 21.18 5.13 -18.27
N ASP A 487 20.27 5.14 -19.24
CA ASP A 487 19.53 6.32 -19.70
C ASP A 487 18.23 6.55 -18.96
N PHE A 488 17.64 5.48 -18.39
CA PHE A 488 16.39 5.51 -17.66
C PHE A 488 16.56 5.05 -16.22
N ARG A 489 16.78 6.00 -15.31
CA ARG A 489 16.97 5.74 -13.87
C ARG A 489 15.95 6.50 -13.04
N THR A 490 15.37 5.81 -12.06
CA THR A 490 14.60 6.44 -10.98
C THR A 490 15.42 6.47 -9.70
N LEU A 491 15.01 7.28 -8.71
CA LEU A 491 15.70 7.36 -7.43
C LEU A 491 15.78 6.00 -6.70
N PRO A 492 14.71 5.17 -6.63
CA PRO A 492 14.82 3.83 -6.06
C PRO A 492 15.81 2.94 -6.82
N PHE A 493 15.83 3.00 -8.14
CA PHE A 493 16.75 2.21 -8.95
C PHE A 493 18.20 2.66 -8.74
N TYR A 494 18.45 3.96 -8.67
CA TYR A 494 19.77 4.53 -8.38
C TYR A 494 20.24 4.16 -6.97
N LEU A 495 19.36 4.22 -5.96
CA LEU A 495 19.64 3.77 -4.60
C LEU A 495 20.03 2.28 -4.58
N TYR A 496 19.29 1.43 -5.29
CA TYR A 496 19.62 0.01 -5.40
C TYR A 496 20.99 -0.25 -6.02
N GLN A 497 21.34 0.48 -7.09
CA GLN A 497 22.67 0.39 -7.72
C GLN A 497 23.79 0.80 -6.76
N GLN A 498 23.59 1.85 -5.96
CA GLN A 498 24.57 2.30 -4.96
C GLN A 498 24.78 1.27 -3.85
N ILE A 499 23.70 0.66 -3.34
CA ILE A 499 23.77 -0.42 -2.35
C ILE A 499 24.51 -1.62 -2.92
N GLY A 500 24.20 -2.03 -4.14
CA GLY A 500 24.85 -3.16 -4.83
C GLY A 500 26.31 -2.94 -5.16
N SER A 501 26.74 -1.68 -5.29
CA SER A 501 28.14 -1.28 -5.55
C SER A 501 28.93 -0.99 -4.27
N TYR A 502 28.43 -1.33 -3.10
CA TYR A 502 29.05 -1.05 -1.78
C TYR A 502 29.29 0.44 -1.50
N ARG A 503 28.58 1.36 -2.20
CA ARG A 503 28.65 2.80 -1.98
C ARG A 503 27.63 3.22 -0.91
N SER A 504 27.76 2.67 0.29
CA SER A 504 26.77 2.83 1.37
C SER A 504 26.60 4.28 1.81
N GLN A 505 27.65 5.11 1.80
CA GLN A 505 27.57 6.53 2.16
C GLN A 505 26.74 7.34 1.15
N ASP A 506 26.96 7.11 -0.15
CA ASP A 506 26.15 7.75 -1.20
C ASP A 506 24.72 7.25 -1.19
N GLY A 507 24.52 5.95 -0.94
CA GLY A 507 23.21 5.32 -0.78
C GLY A 507 22.42 5.92 0.38
N ALA A 508 23.08 6.25 1.50
CA ALA A 508 22.44 6.91 2.64
C ALA A 508 21.87 8.29 2.27
N VAL A 509 22.64 9.09 1.54
CA VAL A 509 22.20 10.41 1.05
C VAL A 509 21.03 10.27 0.08
N THR A 510 21.11 9.33 -0.86
CA THR A 510 20.04 9.08 -1.83
C THR A 510 18.76 8.58 -1.14
N ALA A 511 18.88 7.71 -0.13
CA ALA A 511 17.76 7.24 0.68
C ALA A 511 17.08 8.39 1.44
N LEU A 512 17.86 9.30 2.01
CA LEU A 512 17.36 10.51 2.69
C LEU A 512 16.62 11.43 1.72
N ILE A 513 17.18 11.68 0.54
CA ILE A 513 16.54 12.51 -0.50
C ILE A 513 15.22 11.87 -0.94
N LEU A 514 15.19 10.57 -1.16
CA LEU A 514 13.97 9.84 -1.53
C LEU A 514 12.92 9.90 -0.43
N LEU A 515 13.32 9.78 0.83
CA LEU A 515 12.45 9.94 2.00
C LEU A 515 11.83 11.34 2.04
N ILE A 516 12.66 12.38 1.92
CA ILE A 516 12.21 13.78 1.93
C ILE A 516 11.26 14.05 0.76
N LEU A 517 11.59 13.55 -0.44
CA LEU A 517 10.75 13.71 -1.63
C LEU A 517 9.36 13.11 -1.43
N CYS A 518 9.26 11.89 -0.91
CA CYS A 518 7.98 11.23 -0.65
C CYS A 518 7.13 12.00 0.36
N PHE A 519 7.73 12.44 1.48
CA PHE A 519 7.00 13.21 2.50
C PHE A 519 6.64 14.62 2.02
N ALA A 520 7.54 15.29 1.31
CA ALA A 520 7.27 16.61 0.74
C ALA A 520 6.12 16.54 -0.26
N LEU A 521 6.15 15.56 -1.16
CA LEU A 521 5.13 15.39 -2.18
C LEU A 521 3.78 15.03 -1.57
N PHE A 522 3.75 14.10 -0.60
CA PHE A 522 2.55 13.74 0.13
C PHE A 522 1.92 14.95 0.84
N THR A 523 2.73 15.68 1.62
CA THR A 523 2.24 16.85 2.38
C THR A 523 1.86 18.02 1.50
N LEU A 524 2.57 18.27 0.40
CA LEU A 524 2.24 19.31 -0.56
C LEU A 524 0.88 19.06 -1.21
N ILE A 525 0.68 17.84 -1.74
CA ILE A 525 -0.57 17.48 -2.43
C ILE A 525 -1.74 17.49 -1.44
N GLU A 526 -1.56 16.96 -0.22
CA GLU A 526 -2.63 16.93 0.78
C GLU A 526 -3.04 18.33 1.26
N LYS A 527 -2.11 19.28 1.32
CA LYS A 527 -2.37 20.68 1.73
C LYS A 527 -2.96 21.56 0.63
N LEU A 528 -2.85 21.19 -0.64
CA LEU A 528 -3.40 21.99 -1.76
C LEU A 528 -4.88 22.40 -1.58
N PRO A 529 -5.80 21.53 -1.10
CA PRO A 529 -7.20 21.91 -0.89
C PRO A 529 -7.47 22.76 0.35
N GLY A 530 -6.51 22.88 1.28
CA GLY A 530 -6.75 23.38 2.65
C GLY A 530 -6.71 24.90 2.82
N ARG A 531 -6.21 25.69 1.86
CA ARG A 531 -6.00 27.14 2.03
C ARG A 531 -7.26 28.01 2.00
N HIS A 532 -8.44 27.50 1.60
CA HIS A 532 -9.67 28.32 1.46
C HIS A 532 -10.81 28.00 2.43
N SER A 533 -10.67 27.04 3.37
CA SER A 533 -11.80 26.59 4.22
C SER A 533 -11.74 27.01 5.70
N GLN A 534 -10.70 27.71 6.16
CA GLN A 534 -10.64 28.16 7.56
C GLN A 534 -11.40 29.48 7.82
N ASN A 535 -11.83 30.22 6.80
CA ASN A 535 -12.52 31.50 6.98
C ASN A 535 -14.05 31.41 7.19
N HIS A 536 -14.66 30.22 7.19
CA HIS A 536 -16.11 30.09 7.39
C HIS A 536 -16.55 29.43 8.72
N SER A 537 -15.62 29.00 9.56
CA SER A 537 -15.95 28.48 10.90
C SER A 537 -15.87 29.52 12.03
N GLY A 538 -15.53 30.77 11.71
CA GLY A 538 -15.42 31.87 12.67
C GLY A 538 -16.73 32.63 12.96
N CYS A 539 -17.80 32.38 12.20
CA CYS A 539 -19.03 33.21 12.30
C CYS A 539 -20.15 32.55 13.14
N GLY A 540 -19.90 31.45 13.85
CA GLY A 540 -20.90 30.72 14.64
C GLY A 540 -20.72 30.81 16.17
N LYS A 541 -19.78 31.58 16.68
CA LYS A 541 -19.52 31.71 18.14
C LYS A 541 -19.87 33.06 18.77
N ALA A 542 -20.52 33.96 18.05
CA ALA A 542 -20.89 35.31 18.55
C ALA A 542 -22.41 35.49 18.72
N ALA A 543 -23.20 34.43 18.95
CA ALA A 543 -24.62 34.54 19.21
C ALA A 543 -25.08 33.56 20.32
N SER A 544 -24.34 33.54 21.45
CA SER A 544 -24.84 33.04 22.74
C SER A 544 -23.98 33.62 23.88
N GLU A 545 -24.14 34.89 24.11
CA GLU A 545 -24.03 35.57 25.41
C GLU A 545 -25.33 36.32 25.67
#